data_40aab6ac8eb0bb82bed31e14ecb10d8e
#
_entry.id   40aab6ac8eb0bb82bed31e14ecb10d8e
#
_cell.length_a   1.000
_cell.length_b   1.000
_cell.length_c   1.000
_cell.angle_alpha   90.00
_cell.angle_beta   90.00
_cell.angle_gamma   90.00
#
_symmetry.space_group_name_H-M   'P 1'
#
loop_
_entity.id
_entity.type
_entity.pdbx_description
1 polymer ?
#
loop_
_entity_poly.entity_id
_entity_poly.type
_entity_poly.pdbx_seq_one_letter_code
_entity_poly.pdbx_strand_id
1 'polypeptide(L)'
;MKFNKIIPSILCAAIICTSFTACSPGKKPKIRSAEFSLTAEAETANVELNGDYAKIDFINPGLDTADISVSVFSLAEQKEVARVALGNGTWSTGSLENGFFAVDERNKSVRFFGFDGEETFRTEIPTDAKFFAASYVSSDGKYLMYADPETREIRLYGFSGGKTYVAGKFIEKVEAAGYENGSFYIRSGSGCMLSVGVKKKLLITAFDSSDLSLVTKDGGIGFASGAQLFYVNGRHAEKTEKLTRLSKNETPINVIPFGVVTKLSGESTDILRIYEKNTNTLREITAKGCFTDCSADEYNRILTACREAEVFSFGLYDITGIDKQTVKTAAGSESDSSDIKTSEGHIIKNVPVFSQLPDYPTGCETVSTVMALRYAGYNISASRFIDEYLPQSNEFKNINGVNYGPDPKESFVGSPRSAGSYGCFAPVIEKALKAYIGNDGAVAGASGSSLNELCEKYVSKNVPVIIWVSISMQDVYPAEKWTLGDGSTFSWPANEHCMLLIGFDGEYCYLNDPFVGKTVKYDKKLTEKRYCELGKQAVAIK
;
A
#
# COMPACT_ATOMS: atom_id res chain seq x y z
N MET A 1 58.22 5.40 -20.45
CA MET A 1 57.16 6.43 -20.61
C MET A 1 55.90 5.95 -19.92
N LYS A 2 55.61 6.49 -18.75
CA LYS A 2 54.39 6.19 -17.99
C LYS A 2 53.33 7.25 -18.34
N PHE A 3 52.24 6.84 -18.98
CA PHE A 3 51.11 7.71 -19.17
C PHE A 3 50.24 7.68 -17.90
N ASN A 4 50.19 8.80 -17.20
CA ASN A 4 49.27 9.05 -16.12
C ASN A 4 47.85 9.15 -16.69
N LYS A 5 46.96 8.26 -16.26
CA LYS A 5 45.52 8.44 -16.38
C LYS A 5 45.09 9.45 -15.34
N ILE A 6 44.81 10.66 -15.76
CA ILE A 6 44.13 11.67 -14.95
C ILE A 6 42.66 11.30 -14.91
N ILE A 7 42.16 11.06 -13.72
CA ILE A 7 40.77 10.72 -13.43
C ILE A 7 39.90 11.99 -13.49
N PRO A 8 38.76 12.00 -14.18
CA PRO A 8 37.90 13.19 -14.28
C PRO A 8 37.07 13.47 -13.04
N SER A 9 37.44 12.98 -11.87
CA SER A 9 36.62 13.07 -10.65
C SER A 9 36.72 14.40 -9.85
N ILE A 10 37.56 15.34 -10.32
CA ILE A 10 37.71 16.63 -9.60
C ILE A 10 36.84 17.75 -10.19
N LEU A 11 36.32 17.60 -11.40
CA LEU A 11 35.52 18.66 -12.03
C LEU A 11 34.03 18.61 -11.63
N CYS A 12 33.50 17.46 -11.22
CA CYS A 12 32.09 17.34 -10.80
C CYS A 12 31.75 17.95 -9.44
N ALA A 13 32.71 17.96 -8.50
CA ALA A 13 32.47 18.52 -7.16
C ALA A 13 32.40 20.07 -7.13
N ALA A 14 33.01 20.75 -8.13
CA ALA A 14 33.04 22.20 -8.19
C ALA A 14 31.80 22.82 -8.86
N ILE A 15 31.12 22.08 -9.75
CA ILE A 15 29.95 22.59 -10.49
C ILE A 15 28.68 22.53 -9.63
N ILE A 16 28.56 21.55 -8.73
CA ILE A 16 27.42 21.45 -7.82
C ILE A 16 27.44 22.59 -6.76
N CYS A 17 28.61 23.14 -6.43
CA CYS A 17 28.73 24.19 -5.42
C CYS A 17 28.55 25.63 -5.94
N THR A 18 28.55 25.89 -7.24
CA THR A 18 28.59 27.27 -7.75
C THR A 18 27.27 27.79 -8.35
N SER A 19 26.26 26.94 -8.56
CA SER A 19 24.94 27.38 -9.04
C SER A 19 23.81 27.31 -7.99
N PHE A 20 24.08 26.80 -6.81
CA PHE A 20 23.12 26.84 -5.69
C PHE A 20 23.32 28.12 -4.87
N THR A 21 22.78 29.23 -5.38
CA THR A 21 22.50 30.36 -4.50
C THR A 21 21.37 29.91 -3.58
N ALA A 22 21.73 29.61 -2.35
CA ALA A 22 20.83 29.19 -1.31
C ALA A 22 19.58 30.09 -1.25
N CYS A 23 18.42 29.54 -1.52
CA CYS A 23 17.21 30.06 -0.92
C CYS A 23 17.37 29.88 0.57
N SER A 24 17.47 30.97 1.31
CA SER A 24 17.60 30.95 2.77
C SER A 24 16.47 30.14 3.36
N PRO A 25 16.75 29.14 4.22
CA PRO A 25 15.69 28.43 4.90
C PRO A 25 14.90 29.44 5.73
N GLY A 26 13.61 29.60 5.45
CA GLY A 26 12.70 30.35 6.32
C GLY A 26 11.94 31.52 5.73
N LYS A 27 11.98 31.81 4.43
CA LYS A 27 11.02 32.75 3.86
C LYS A 27 9.66 32.08 3.72
N LYS A 28 8.68 32.55 4.52
CA LYS A 28 7.28 32.13 4.35
C LYS A 28 6.84 32.38 2.91
N PRO A 29 6.17 31.44 2.27
CA PRO A 29 5.67 31.61 0.91
C PRO A 29 4.67 32.77 0.88
N LYS A 30 4.70 33.55 -0.20
CA LYS A 30 3.89 34.76 -0.34
C LYS A 30 2.46 34.43 -0.76
N ILE A 31 2.29 33.39 -1.56
CA ILE A 31 0.98 33.00 -2.11
C ILE A 31 0.32 32.03 -1.15
N ARG A 32 -0.85 32.41 -0.64
CA ARG A 32 -1.61 31.61 0.34
C ARG A 32 -2.75 30.83 -0.28
N SER A 33 -3.30 31.32 -1.38
CA SER A 33 -4.37 30.66 -2.12
C SER A 33 -4.24 30.95 -3.62
N ALA A 34 -4.59 29.99 -4.45
CA ALA A 34 -4.62 30.11 -5.91
C ALA A 34 -5.55 29.04 -6.50
N GLU A 35 -6.14 29.33 -7.65
CA GLU A 35 -6.79 28.32 -8.50
C GLU A 35 -6.20 28.44 -9.92
N PHE A 36 -5.88 27.30 -10.53
CA PHE A 36 -5.40 27.26 -11.90
C PHE A 36 -5.78 25.93 -12.57
N SER A 37 -5.65 25.87 -13.88
CA SER A 37 -5.93 24.65 -14.64
C SER A 37 -4.85 24.42 -15.70
N LEU A 38 -4.53 23.16 -15.95
CA LEU A 38 -3.63 22.74 -17.02
C LEU A 38 -4.30 21.63 -17.84
N THR A 39 -4.05 21.64 -19.14
CA THR A 39 -4.47 20.56 -20.03
C THR A 39 -3.33 19.59 -20.23
N ALA A 40 -3.60 18.30 -20.06
CA ALA A 40 -2.65 17.24 -20.32
C ALA A 40 -3.36 15.94 -20.72
N GLU A 41 -2.79 15.23 -21.69
CA GLU A 41 -3.17 13.85 -22.02
C GLU A 41 -2.60 12.93 -20.96
N ALA A 42 -3.30 12.79 -19.83
CA ALA A 42 -2.87 11.96 -18.72
C ALA A 42 -4.07 11.33 -18.01
N GLU A 43 -3.88 10.16 -17.39
CA GLU A 43 -4.92 9.50 -16.59
C GLU A 43 -5.00 10.05 -15.17
N THR A 44 -3.87 10.46 -14.62
CA THR A 44 -3.79 11.02 -13.27
C THR A 44 -2.69 12.07 -13.14
N ALA A 45 -2.73 12.85 -12.08
CA ALA A 45 -1.67 13.79 -11.74
C ALA A 45 -1.33 13.68 -10.25
N ASN A 46 -0.01 13.62 -9.96
CA ASN A 46 0.50 13.78 -8.61
C ASN A 46 1.03 15.20 -8.42
N VAL A 47 0.92 15.74 -7.23
CA VAL A 47 1.31 17.13 -6.94
C VAL A 47 2.26 17.22 -5.75
N GLU A 48 3.23 18.11 -5.86
CA GLU A 48 4.09 18.49 -4.75
C GLU A 48 4.17 20.02 -4.64
N LEU A 49 3.98 20.53 -3.44
CA LEU A 49 4.09 21.94 -3.14
C LEU A 49 5.51 22.25 -2.67
N ASN A 50 6.19 23.19 -3.32
CA ASN A 50 7.56 23.58 -3.01
C ASN A 50 7.71 25.11 -3.04
N GLY A 51 7.57 25.75 -1.90
CA GLY A 51 7.61 27.20 -1.79
C GLY A 51 6.49 27.86 -2.63
N ASP A 52 6.86 28.71 -3.55
CA ASP A 52 5.91 29.37 -4.49
C ASP A 52 5.81 28.63 -5.86
N TYR A 53 6.17 27.34 -5.89
CA TYR A 53 6.03 26.47 -7.05
C TYR A 53 5.19 25.23 -6.72
N ALA A 54 4.43 24.78 -7.71
CA ALA A 54 3.79 23.47 -7.73
C ALA A 54 4.49 22.59 -8.77
N LYS A 55 5.04 21.45 -8.35
CA LYS A 55 5.48 20.39 -9.26
C LYS A 55 4.32 19.45 -9.50
N ILE A 56 4.07 19.12 -10.74
CA ILE A 56 2.93 18.29 -11.16
C ILE A 56 3.43 17.22 -12.10
N ASP A 57 3.28 15.96 -11.70
CA ASP A 57 3.58 14.81 -12.55
C ASP A 57 2.30 14.35 -13.22
N PHE A 58 2.18 14.52 -14.52
CA PHE A 58 1.11 13.94 -15.32
C PHE A 58 1.51 12.53 -15.74
N ILE A 59 0.67 11.55 -15.42
CA ILE A 59 1.00 10.12 -15.50
C ILE A 59 -0.03 9.39 -16.35
N ASN A 60 0.48 8.65 -17.37
CA ASN A 60 -0.25 7.62 -18.09
C ASN A 60 0.35 6.27 -17.71
N PRO A 61 -0.30 5.48 -16.84
CA PRO A 61 0.20 4.19 -16.42
C PRO A 61 0.15 3.17 -17.55
N GLY A 62 1.24 2.39 -17.70
CA GLY A 62 1.31 1.19 -18.52
C GLY A 62 1.40 -0.06 -17.65
N LEU A 63 1.52 -1.25 -18.26
CA LEU A 63 1.60 -2.52 -17.52
C LEU A 63 2.83 -2.58 -16.60
N ASP A 64 4.01 -2.18 -17.10
CA ASP A 64 5.27 -2.23 -16.36
C ASP A 64 6.01 -0.88 -16.32
N THR A 65 5.46 0.13 -16.98
CA THR A 65 6.07 1.46 -17.13
C THR A 65 4.99 2.51 -17.11
N ALA A 66 5.35 3.77 -16.93
CA ALA A 66 4.45 4.89 -17.09
C ALA A 66 5.05 5.93 -18.04
N ASP A 67 4.21 6.59 -18.83
CA ASP A 67 4.61 7.80 -19.54
C ASP A 67 4.37 8.99 -18.63
N ILE A 68 5.46 9.71 -18.31
CA ILE A 68 5.43 10.80 -17.34
C ILE A 68 5.91 12.10 -17.98
N SER A 69 5.15 13.16 -17.75
CA SER A 69 5.60 14.53 -17.96
C SER A 69 5.51 15.33 -16.66
N VAL A 70 6.57 16.06 -16.34
CA VAL A 70 6.66 16.91 -15.16
C VAL A 70 6.41 18.35 -15.57
N SER A 71 5.39 18.97 -14.99
CA SER A 71 5.10 20.39 -15.13
C SER A 71 5.50 21.13 -13.87
N VAL A 72 6.06 22.32 -14.01
CA VAL A 72 6.31 23.27 -12.94
C VAL A 72 5.45 24.50 -13.13
N PHE A 73 4.61 24.81 -12.16
CA PHE A 73 3.75 25.97 -12.15
C PHE A 73 4.21 27.00 -11.12
N SER A 74 4.47 28.22 -11.55
CA SER A 74 4.78 29.33 -10.64
C SER A 74 3.48 29.92 -10.07
N LEU A 75 3.28 29.76 -8.77
CA LEU A 75 2.14 30.33 -8.05
C LEU A 75 2.21 31.87 -8.01
N ALA A 76 3.41 32.43 -8.00
CA ALA A 76 3.62 33.88 -8.00
C ALA A 76 3.31 34.51 -9.35
N GLU A 77 3.70 33.83 -10.45
CA GLU A 77 3.49 34.33 -11.81
C GLU A 77 2.16 33.84 -12.42
N GLN A 78 1.46 32.93 -11.73
CA GLN A 78 0.19 32.32 -12.17
C GLN A 78 0.29 31.70 -13.56
N LYS A 79 1.40 31.00 -13.84
CA LYS A 79 1.63 30.34 -15.13
C LYS A 79 2.49 29.07 -14.99
N GLU A 80 2.33 28.18 -15.94
CA GLU A 80 3.28 27.09 -16.16
C GLU A 80 4.61 27.67 -16.66
N VAL A 81 5.70 27.37 -15.94
CA VAL A 81 7.04 27.89 -16.27
C VAL A 81 7.89 26.85 -16.96
N ALA A 82 7.58 25.58 -16.77
CA ALA A 82 8.27 24.47 -17.43
C ALA A 82 7.36 23.26 -17.62
N ARG A 83 7.62 22.48 -18.68
CA ARG A 83 7.10 21.13 -18.86
C ARG A 83 8.19 20.23 -19.45
N VAL A 84 8.53 19.17 -18.75
CA VAL A 84 9.60 18.22 -19.12
C VAL A 84 8.97 16.85 -19.37
N ALA A 85 9.03 16.36 -20.59
CA ALA A 85 8.63 15.00 -20.92
C ALA A 85 9.77 14.04 -20.53
N LEU A 86 9.51 13.12 -19.61
CA LEU A 86 10.43 12.05 -19.26
C LEU A 86 10.26 10.86 -20.20
N GLY A 87 9.07 10.71 -20.79
CA GLY A 87 8.69 9.61 -21.66
C GLY A 87 8.36 8.34 -20.90
N ASN A 88 8.19 7.26 -21.65
CA ASN A 88 7.80 5.97 -21.10
C ASN A 88 8.97 5.31 -20.36
N GLY A 89 8.80 5.00 -19.09
CA GLY A 89 9.85 4.42 -18.25
C GLY A 89 9.35 4.01 -16.86
N THR A 90 10.30 3.59 -16.04
CA THR A 90 10.08 3.36 -14.60
C THR A 90 10.69 4.54 -13.85
N TRP A 91 9.89 5.55 -13.62
CA TRP A 91 10.36 6.82 -13.08
C TRP A 91 9.95 7.01 -11.62
N SER A 92 10.90 7.48 -10.82
CA SER A 92 10.64 8.07 -9.52
C SER A 92 11.01 9.54 -9.56
N THR A 93 10.11 10.43 -9.19
CA THR A 93 10.29 11.87 -9.24
C THR A 93 10.07 12.49 -7.87
N GLY A 94 10.61 13.65 -7.62
CA GLY A 94 10.37 14.39 -6.38
C GLY A 94 10.99 15.79 -6.41
N SER A 95 10.57 16.63 -5.47
CA SER A 95 11.04 18.01 -5.35
C SER A 95 12.42 18.10 -4.66
N LEU A 96 13.20 19.06 -5.12
CA LEU A 96 14.44 19.53 -4.49
C LEU A 96 14.26 20.96 -3.99
N GLU A 97 15.17 21.45 -3.16
CA GLU A 97 15.14 22.84 -2.68
C GLU A 97 15.03 23.87 -3.83
N ASN A 98 15.66 23.62 -4.97
CA ASN A 98 15.71 24.53 -6.11
C ASN A 98 15.30 23.90 -7.44
N GLY A 99 14.37 22.93 -7.42
CA GLY A 99 13.94 22.26 -8.63
C GLY A 99 13.32 20.90 -8.35
N PHE A 100 13.60 19.93 -9.22
CA PHE A 100 13.12 18.57 -9.07
C PHE A 100 14.12 17.55 -9.62
N PHE A 101 13.93 16.28 -9.27
CA PHE A 101 14.72 15.18 -9.81
C PHE A 101 13.80 14.16 -10.52
N ALA A 102 14.41 13.38 -11.41
CA ALA A 102 13.84 12.17 -11.98
C ALA A 102 14.86 11.04 -11.92
N VAL A 103 14.51 9.90 -11.35
CA VAL A 103 15.31 8.68 -11.34
C VAL A 103 14.69 7.70 -12.32
N ASP A 104 15.47 7.30 -13.32
CA ASP A 104 15.16 6.15 -14.16
C ASP A 104 15.61 4.89 -13.43
N GLU A 105 14.67 4.18 -12.81
CA GLU A 105 14.96 3.02 -11.96
C GLU A 105 15.52 1.84 -12.78
N ARG A 106 15.08 1.69 -14.03
CA ARG A 106 15.55 0.62 -14.92
C ARG A 106 16.94 0.90 -15.45
N ASN A 107 17.22 2.13 -15.90
CA ASN A 107 18.51 2.53 -16.44
C ASN A 107 19.48 3.04 -15.36
N LYS A 108 19.04 3.11 -14.09
CA LYS A 108 19.86 3.50 -12.93
C LYS A 108 20.48 4.88 -13.10
N SER A 109 19.76 5.79 -13.72
CA SER A 109 20.22 7.16 -13.96
C SER A 109 19.38 8.18 -13.19
N VAL A 110 20.01 9.26 -12.79
CA VAL A 110 19.36 10.37 -12.10
C VAL A 110 19.56 11.64 -12.90
N ARG A 111 18.48 12.38 -13.06
CA ARG A 111 18.44 13.69 -13.73
C ARG A 111 17.95 14.74 -12.74
N PHE A 112 18.58 15.89 -12.76
CA PHE A 112 18.22 17.04 -11.92
C PHE A 112 17.83 18.20 -12.82
N PHE A 113 16.76 18.88 -12.44
CA PHE A 113 16.18 19.99 -13.18
C PHE A 113 15.99 21.20 -12.28
N GLY A 114 16.17 22.39 -12.83
CA GLY A 114 15.71 23.63 -12.22
C GLY A 114 14.19 23.78 -12.30
N PHE A 115 13.64 24.79 -11.64
CA PHE A 115 12.20 25.11 -11.77
C PHE A 115 11.85 25.66 -13.18
N ASP A 116 12.83 26.07 -13.96
CA ASP A 116 12.72 26.43 -15.38
C ASP A 116 12.65 25.23 -16.33
N GLY A 117 12.80 24.01 -15.79
CA GLY A 117 12.82 22.76 -16.55
C GLY A 117 14.15 22.43 -17.24
N GLU A 118 15.16 23.29 -17.10
CA GLU A 118 16.49 23.01 -17.65
C GLU A 118 17.17 21.89 -16.85
N GLU A 119 17.72 20.89 -17.58
CA GLU A 119 18.47 19.81 -16.98
C GLU A 119 19.82 20.32 -16.48
N THR A 120 20.00 20.41 -15.16
CA THR A 120 21.21 20.96 -14.54
C THR A 120 22.29 19.92 -14.33
N PHE A 121 21.91 18.66 -14.15
CA PHE A 121 22.85 17.56 -13.93
C PHE A 121 22.23 16.21 -14.30
N ARG A 122 23.06 15.28 -14.81
CA ARG A 122 22.71 13.89 -15.07
C ARG A 122 23.88 12.98 -14.69
N THR A 123 23.55 11.85 -14.08
CA THR A 123 24.55 10.82 -13.77
C THR A 123 23.94 9.42 -13.82
N GLU A 124 24.78 8.45 -14.16
CA GLU A 124 24.47 7.04 -13.96
C GLU A 124 25.01 6.61 -12.59
N ILE A 125 24.27 5.76 -11.89
CA ILE A 125 24.65 5.27 -10.58
C ILE A 125 25.49 4.01 -10.75
N PRO A 126 26.75 4.01 -10.34
CA PRO A 126 27.61 2.83 -10.41
C PRO A 126 27.15 1.80 -9.36
N THR A 127 26.46 0.76 -9.82
CA THR A 127 25.89 -0.29 -8.97
C THR A 127 25.81 -1.61 -9.73
N ASP A 128 25.88 -2.70 -8.99
CA ASP A 128 25.66 -4.07 -9.47
C ASP A 128 24.17 -4.46 -9.51
N ALA A 129 23.29 -3.66 -8.90
CA ALA A 129 21.84 -3.86 -8.99
C ALA A 129 21.39 -3.80 -10.46
N LYS A 130 20.50 -4.70 -10.88
CA LYS A 130 19.96 -4.70 -12.25
C LYS A 130 19.02 -3.50 -12.47
N PHE A 131 18.21 -3.17 -11.48
CA PHE A 131 17.28 -2.03 -11.46
C PHE A 131 17.01 -1.62 -10.01
N PHE A 132 16.39 -0.47 -9.81
CA PHE A 132 15.93 -0.03 -8.50
C PHE A 132 14.45 -0.41 -8.32
N ALA A 133 14.08 -0.83 -7.11
CA ALA A 133 12.68 -1.16 -6.81
C ALA A 133 11.91 0.00 -6.18
N ALA A 134 12.60 0.89 -5.51
CA ALA A 134 12.09 2.15 -4.98
C ALA A 134 13.27 3.08 -4.80
N SER A 135 13.18 4.28 -5.31
CA SER A 135 14.28 5.24 -5.27
C SER A 135 13.80 6.63 -4.92
N TYR A 136 14.62 7.39 -4.20
CA TYR A 136 14.33 8.79 -3.89
C TYR A 136 15.62 9.57 -3.62
N VAL A 137 15.65 10.83 -4.02
CA VAL A 137 16.79 11.73 -3.77
C VAL A 137 16.48 12.61 -2.56
N SER A 138 17.48 12.85 -1.71
CA SER A 138 17.33 13.80 -0.59
C SER A 138 17.01 15.21 -1.10
N SER A 139 16.22 15.98 -0.35
CA SER A 139 15.78 17.33 -0.77
C SER A 139 16.92 18.28 -1.10
N ASP A 140 18.09 18.07 -0.48
CA ASP A 140 19.32 18.84 -0.74
C ASP A 140 20.14 18.30 -1.93
N GLY A 141 19.65 17.28 -2.63
CA GLY A 141 20.32 16.70 -3.81
C GLY A 141 21.60 15.92 -3.54
N LYS A 142 21.95 15.62 -2.27
CA LYS A 142 23.26 15.01 -1.95
C LYS A 142 23.29 13.51 -1.94
N TYR A 143 22.14 12.87 -1.71
CA TYR A 143 22.05 11.42 -1.56
C TYR A 143 20.91 10.86 -2.38
N LEU A 144 21.14 9.69 -2.97
CA LEU A 144 20.10 8.81 -3.53
C LEU A 144 19.96 7.60 -2.61
N MET A 145 18.75 7.32 -2.18
CA MET A 145 18.39 6.02 -1.63
C MET A 145 17.71 5.18 -2.70
N TYR A 146 18.05 3.90 -2.76
CA TYR A 146 17.36 2.93 -3.61
C TYR A 146 17.33 1.56 -2.97
N ALA A 147 16.35 0.75 -3.34
CA ALA A 147 16.25 -0.64 -2.98
C ALA A 147 16.73 -1.54 -4.12
N ASP A 148 17.60 -2.49 -3.81
CA ASP A 148 18.04 -3.54 -4.72
C ASP A 148 17.16 -4.78 -4.48
N PRO A 149 16.28 -5.15 -5.41
CA PRO A 149 15.33 -6.24 -5.21
C PRO A 149 15.97 -7.63 -5.24
N GLU A 150 17.17 -7.79 -5.81
CA GLU A 150 17.86 -9.09 -5.85
C GLU A 150 18.55 -9.40 -4.53
N THR A 151 19.33 -8.43 -4.00
CA THR A 151 20.03 -8.60 -2.72
C THR A 151 19.15 -8.27 -1.53
N ARG A 152 17.98 -7.68 -1.76
CA ARG A 152 17.06 -7.13 -0.75
C ARG A 152 17.73 -6.09 0.15
N GLU A 153 18.65 -5.33 -0.42
CA GLU A 153 19.38 -4.28 0.29
C GLU A 153 18.81 -2.90 0.02
N ILE A 154 18.75 -2.09 1.07
CA ILE A 154 18.53 -0.66 0.98
C ILE A 154 19.89 0.00 0.92
N ARG A 155 20.13 0.73 -0.15
CA ARG A 155 21.43 1.36 -0.41
C ARG A 155 21.31 2.87 -0.47
N LEU A 156 22.33 3.55 0.07
CA LEU A 156 22.49 5.00 0.00
C LEU A 156 23.72 5.32 -0.85
N TYR A 157 23.53 6.11 -1.90
CA TYR A 157 24.58 6.62 -2.76
C TYR A 157 24.80 8.11 -2.51
N GLY A 158 26.01 8.51 -2.22
CA GLY A 158 26.39 9.92 -2.05
C GLY A 158 26.97 10.49 -3.33
N PHE A 159 26.31 11.49 -3.92
CA PHE A 159 26.73 12.07 -5.19
C PHE A 159 28.14 12.73 -5.12
N SER A 160 28.46 13.42 -4.03
CA SER A 160 29.75 14.12 -3.89
C SER A 160 30.97 13.21 -3.72
N GLY A 161 30.76 11.96 -3.32
CA GLY A 161 31.86 11.02 -3.05
C GLY A 161 31.83 9.76 -3.90
N GLY A 162 30.79 9.54 -4.69
CA GLY A 162 30.60 8.36 -5.52
C GLY A 162 30.56 7.05 -4.72
N LYS A 163 30.18 7.11 -3.43
CA LYS A 163 30.22 5.96 -2.53
C LYS A 163 28.82 5.46 -2.24
N THR A 164 28.66 4.14 -2.33
CA THR A 164 27.43 3.43 -1.93
C THR A 164 27.61 2.80 -0.55
N TYR A 165 26.59 2.90 0.28
CA TYR A 165 26.52 2.30 1.61
C TYR A 165 25.27 1.43 1.71
N VAL A 166 25.42 0.22 2.25
CA VAL A 166 24.25 -0.62 2.60
C VAL A 166 23.71 -0.11 3.93
N ALA A 167 22.49 0.42 3.90
CA ALA A 167 21.80 0.96 5.07
C ALA A 167 21.05 -0.13 5.84
N GLY A 168 20.61 -1.18 5.16
CA GLY A 168 19.89 -2.31 5.75
C GLY A 168 19.38 -3.28 4.72
N LYS A 169 18.59 -4.26 5.17
CA LYS A 169 17.89 -5.22 4.32
C LYS A 169 16.40 -5.15 4.56
N PHE A 170 15.63 -5.38 3.52
CA PHE A 170 14.18 -5.51 3.59
C PHE A 170 13.76 -6.96 3.33
N ILE A 171 12.64 -7.35 3.93
CA ILE A 171 12.12 -8.72 3.81
C ILE A 171 11.04 -8.79 2.73
N GLU A 172 10.32 -7.70 2.53
CA GLU A 172 9.15 -7.60 1.66
C GLU A 172 9.39 -6.63 0.49
N LYS A 173 8.56 -6.70 -0.55
CA LYS A 173 8.62 -5.79 -1.68
C LYS A 173 8.47 -4.33 -1.22
N VAL A 174 9.37 -3.48 -1.69
CA VAL A 174 9.31 -2.03 -1.46
C VAL A 174 8.51 -1.39 -2.57
N GLU A 175 7.57 -0.53 -2.21
CA GLU A 175 6.62 0.06 -3.16
C GLU A 175 6.81 1.57 -3.33
N ALA A 176 7.26 2.24 -2.30
CA ALA A 176 7.42 3.69 -2.32
C ALA A 176 8.57 4.14 -1.43
N ALA A 177 9.15 5.27 -1.80
CA ALA A 177 10.19 5.93 -1.04
C ALA A 177 9.92 7.44 -0.96
N GLY A 178 10.45 8.08 0.07
CA GLY A 178 10.40 9.51 0.26
C GLY A 178 11.56 9.99 1.12
N TYR A 179 11.76 11.30 1.21
CA TYR A 179 12.79 11.89 2.06
C TYR A 179 12.25 13.07 2.84
N GLU A 180 12.61 13.10 4.12
CA GLU A 180 12.22 14.21 4.97
C GLU A 180 13.05 14.32 6.22
N ASN A 181 13.27 15.56 6.69
CA ASN A 181 13.98 15.88 7.94
C ASN A 181 15.27 15.07 8.12
N GLY A 182 16.05 14.88 7.03
CA GLY A 182 17.31 14.17 7.05
C GLY A 182 17.19 12.65 7.06
N SER A 183 16.03 12.09 6.76
CA SER A 183 15.79 10.66 6.70
C SER A 183 15.02 10.25 5.46
N PHE A 184 15.39 9.12 4.89
CA PHE A 184 14.60 8.45 3.87
C PHE A 184 13.57 7.53 4.53
N TYR A 185 12.41 7.45 3.94
CA TYR A 185 11.33 6.57 4.33
C TYR A 185 11.02 5.61 3.20
N ILE A 186 10.81 4.35 3.54
CA ILE A 186 10.50 3.29 2.59
C ILE A 186 9.26 2.58 3.09
N ARG A 187 8.29 2.42 2.21
CA ARG A 187 7.08 1.64 2.46
C ARG A 187 7.20 0.28 1.77
N SER A 188 6.91 -0.79 2.49
CA SER A 188 6.70 -2.11 1.92
C SER A 188 5.22 -2.35 1.61
N GLY A 189 4.93 -3.34 0.77
CA GLY A 189 3.56 -3.72 0.39
C GLY A 189 2.68 -4.15 1.55
N SER A 190 3.27 -4.64 2.64
CA SER A 190 2.56 -5.00 3.89
C SER A 190 2.33 -3.81 4.83
N GLY A 191 2.74 -2.61 4.42
CA GLY A 191 2.63 -1.43 5.25
C GLY A 191 3.75 -1.25 6.27
N CYS A 192 4.80 -2.05 6.24
CA CYS A 192 5.99 -1.83 7.04
C CYS A 192 6.72 -0.57 6.55
N MET A 193 7.06 0.33 7.45
CA MET A 193 7.86 1.50 7.14
C MET A 193 9.26 1.38 7.70
N LEU A 194 10.25 1.60 6.84
CA LEU A 194 11.65 1.69 7.20
C LEU A 194 12.09 3.14 7.11
N SER A 195 12.72 3.66 8.14
CA SER A 195 13.36 4.98 8.14
C SER A 195 14.88 4.81 8.12
N VAL A 196 15.53 5.47 7.17
CA VAL A 196 16.98 5.43 6.99
C VAL A 196 17.54 6.83 7.11
N GLY A 197 18.15 7.13 8.26
CA GLY A 197 18.86 8.39 8.44
C GLY A 197 20.15 8.46 7.62
N VAL A 198 20.49 9.64 7.08
CA VAL A 198 21.78 9.91 6.40
C VAL A 198 22.97 9.59 7.31
N LYS A 199 22.79 9.60 8.64
CA LYS A 199 23.77 9.20 9.65
C LYS A 199 23.81 7.69 9.94
N LYS A 200 23.25 6.83 9.09
CA LYS A 200 23.41 5.37 9.08
C LYS A 200 22.69 4.57 10.18
N LYS A 201 21.57 5.02 10.72
CA LYS A 201 20.74 4.16 11.57
C LYS A 201 19.46 3.82 10.85
N LEU A 202 19.25 2.53 10.62
CA LEU A 202 17.97 1.97 10.23
C LEU A 202 17.07 1.95 11.48
N LEU A 203 15.97 2.68 11.44
CA LEU A 203 14.88 2.53 12.39
C LEU A 203 13.77 1.77 11.68
N ILE A 204 13.47 0.59 12.15
CA ILE A 204 12.35 -0.21 11.66
C ILE A 204 11.15 0.14 12.52
N THR A 205 10.16 0.76 11.91
CA THR A 205 8.87 0.95 12.52
C THR A 205 7.89 0.08 11.77
N ALA A 206 7.67 -1.12 12.26
CA ALA A 206 6.69 -2.04 11.68
C ALA A 206 5.29 -1.59 12.10
N PHE A 207 4.58 -0.94 11.19
CA PHE A 207 3.13 -0.83 11.25
C PHE A 207 2.57 -1.80 10.24
N ASP A 208 1.82 -2.72 10.75
CA ASP A 208 1.18 -3.73 9.97
C ASP A 208 -0.27 -3.32 9.73
N SER A 209 -0.46 -2.60 8.67
CA SER A 209 -1.78 -2.25 8.16
C SER A 209 -1.69 -2.13 6.64
N SER A 210 -2.45 -2.95 5.94
CA SER A 210 -2.62 -2.88 4.49
C SER A 210 -3.29 -1.58 4.01
N ASP A 211 -3.86 -0.80 4.94
CA ASP A 211 -4.53 0.47 4.68
C ASP A 211 -3.61 1.68 4.92
N LEU A 212 -2.29 1.50 4.89
CA LEU A 212 -1.35 2.60 5.05
C LEU A 212 -1.42 3.58 3.88
N SER A 213 -2.02 4.71 4.13
CA SER A 213 -1.90 5.86 3.26
C SER A 213 -0.65 6.65 3.62
N LEU A 214 0.23 6.74 2.66
CA LEU A 214 1.35 7.64 2.44
C LEU A 214 2.10 8.23 3.65
N VAL A 215 3.41 8.16 3.55
CA VAL A 215 4.37 8.84 4.43
C VAL A 215 4.37 10.34 4.14
N THR A 216 4.31 11.17 5.17
CA THR A 216 4.43 12.62 5.05
C THR A 216 5.85 13.12 5.21
N LYS A 217 5.98 14.39 4.91
CA LYS A 217 7.14 15.21 5.25
C LYS A 217 7.58 15.15 6.71
N ASP A 218 6.71 14.97 7.67
CA ASP A 218 7.03 14.83 9.11
C ASP A 218 7.33 13.39 9.54
N GLY A 219 7.38 12.45 8.60
CA GLY A 219 7.52 11.04 8.92
C GLY A 219 6.34 10.47 9.68
N GLY A 220 5.17 11.09 9.56
CA GLY A 220 3.93 10.57 10.13
C GLY A 220 3.26 9.55 9.24
N ILE A 221 2.44 8.69 9.83
CA ILE A 221 1.66 7.68 9.13
C ILE A 221 0.20 7.85 9.52
N GLY A 222 -0.66 8.03 8.52
CA GLY A 222 -2.10 7.93 8.68
C GLY A 222 -2.60 6.59 8.18
N PHE A 223 -3.43 5.92 8.93
CA PHE A 223 -4.05 4.68 8.50
C PHE A 223 -5.46 4.51 9.05
N ALA A 224 -6.29 3.76 8.34
CA ALA A 224 -7.58 3.35 8.82
C ALA A 224 -7.53 1.87 9.23
N SER A 225 -8.11 1.55 10.38
CA SER A 225 -8.39 0.19 10.81
C SER A 225 -9.90 0.05 10.95
N GLY A 226 -10.52 -0.66 10.01
CA GLY A 226 -11.96 -0.59 9.81
C GLY A 226 -12.39 0.86 9.50
N ALA A 227 -13.39 1.35 10.22
CA ALA A 227 -13.79 2.76 10.08
C ALA A 227 -13.01 3.74 10.98
N GLN A 228 -12.01 3.28 11.73
CA GLN A 228 -11.27 4.12 12.65
C GLN A 228 -10.01 4.67 12.00
N LEU A 229 -9.87 6.00 11.94
CA LEU A 229 -8.68 6.69 11.43
C LEU A 229 -7.68 6.91 12.56
N PHE A 230 -6.42 6.60 12.27
CA PHE A 230 -5.28 6.76 13.17
C PHE A 230 -4.18 7.60 12.53
N TYR A 231 -3.40 8.24 13.38
CA TYR A 231 -2.14 8.89 13.03
C TYR A 231 -1.04 8.38 13.95
N VAL A 232 0.14 8.17 13.39
CA VAL A 232 1.33 7.79 14.13
C VAL A 232 2.48 8.67 13.71
N ASN A 233 3.19 9.21 14.67
CA ASN A 233 4.44 9.89 14.39
C ASN A 233 5.55 8.85 14.20
N GLY A 234 6.13 8.76 13.01
CA GLY A 234 7.14 7.77 12.67
C GLY A 234 8.43 7.82 13.51
N ARG A 235 8.67 8.93 14.24
CA ARG A 235 9.77 9.03 15.21
C ARG A 235 9.43 8.47 16.59
N HIS A 236 8.13 8.35 16.89
CA HIS A 236 7.58 7.91 18.18
C HIS A 236 6.44 6.94 17.95
N ALA A 237 6.76 5.82 17.30
CA ALA A 237 5.82 4.77 16.91
C ALA A 237 4.93 4.22 18.04
N GLU A 238 5.39 4.34 19.26
CA GLU A 238 4.67 3.96 20.47
C GLU A 238 3.44 4.85 20.79
N LYS A 239 3.30 5.98 20.10
CA LYS A 239 2.17 6.91 20.30
C LYS A 239 1.29 6.93 19.04
N THR A 240 0.30 6.07 19.05
CA THR A 240 -0.78 6.09 18.05
C THR A 240 -1.89 7.03 18.52
N GLU A 241 -2.18 8.04 17.72
CA GLU A 241 -3.30 8.95 17.96
C GLU A 241 -4.53 8.47 17.18
N LYS A 242 -5.62 8.29 17.90
CA LYS A 242 -6.92 8.00 17.31
C LYS A 242 -7.57 9.33 16.91
N LEU A 243 -7.76 9.56 15.60
CA LEU A 243 -8.29 10.82 15.09
C LEU A 243 -9.82 10.84 15.07
N THR A 244 -10.44 9.93 14.33
CA THR A 244 -11.89 9.92 14.12
C THR A 244 -12.39 8.56 13.64
N ARG A 245 -13.71 8.44 13.54
CA ARG A 245 -14.35 7.35 12.81
C ARG A 245 -14.76 7.85 11.43
N LEU A 246 -14.28 7.19 10.39
CA LEU A 246 -14.60 7.52 9.01
C LEU A 246 -16.07 7.25 8.69
N SER A 247 -16.64 8.08 7.83
CA SER A 247 -17.96 7.89 7.25
C SER A 247 -17.95 6.73 6.23
N LYS A 248 -19.14 6.26 5.85
CA LYS A 248 -19.27 5.34 4.73
C LYS A 248 -18.76 6.02 3.45
N ASN A 249 -17.99 5.32 2.62
CA ASN A 249 -17.32 5.84 1.40
C ASN A 249 -16.24 6.91 1.66
N GLU A 250 -15.71 6.97 2.87
CA GLU A 250 -14.58 7.82 3.22
C GLU A 250 -13.31 6.99 3.35
N THR A 251 -12.25 7.39 2.64
CA THR A 251 -10.97 6.68 2.62
C THR A 251 -9.81 7.65 2.91
N PRO A 252 -8.80 7.26 3.70
CA PRO A 252 -7.59 8.04 3.83
C PRO A 252 -6.84 8.05 2.50
N ILE A 253 -6.31 9.22 2.14
CA ILE A 253 -5.64 9.42 0.85
C ILE A 253 -4.25 10.04 0.99
N ASN A 254 -4.03 10.81 2.05
CA ASN A 254 -2.72 11.40 2.31
C ASN A 254 -2.54 11.72 3.80
N VAL A 255 -1.29 11.82 4.21
CA VAL A 255 -0.88 12.38 5.50
C VAL A 255 -0.11 13.66 5.21
N ILE A 256 -0.37 14.69 5.96
CA ILE A 256 0.20 16.02 5.78
C ILE A 256 0.80 16.52 7.11
N PRO A 257 1.65 17.54 7.12
CA PRO A 257 2.36 17.96 8.33
C PRO A 257 1.47 18.21 9.54
N PHE A 258 0.22 18.56 9.33
CA PHE A 258 -0.73 18.91 10.40
C PHE A 258 -1.87 17.90 10.58
N GLY A 259 -1.92 16.79 9.85
CA GLY A 259 -2.98 15.79 10.03
C GLY A 259 -3.07 14.72 8.95
N VAL A 260 -4.25 14.14 8.83
CA VAL A 260 -4.58 13.13 7.81
C VAL A 260 -5.67 13.68 6.91
N VAL A 261 -5.47 13.54 5.60
CA VAL A 261 -6.47 13.88 4.59
C VAL A 261 -7.20 12.61 4.18
N THR A 262 -8.52 12.68 4.19
CA THR A 262 -9.40 11.64 3.67
C THR A 262 -10.22 12.17 2.51
N LYS A 263 -10.68 11.27 1.67
CA LYS A 263 -11.64 11.55 0.61
C LYS A 263 -12.96 10.91 0.93
N LEU A 264 -14.01 11.71 1.00
CA LEU A 264 -15.40 11.25 1.04
C LEU A 264 -15.95 11.33 -0.39
N SER A 265 -16.17 10.18 -0.99
CA SER A 265 -16.68 10.10 -2.37
C SER A 265 -18.20 10.31 -2.39
N GLY A 266 -18.64 11.33 -3.15
CA GLY A 266 -20.03 11.63 -3.43
C GLY A 266 -20.45 11.16 -4.84
N GLU A 267 -21.72 11.35 -5.19
CA GLU A 267 -22.23 10.97 -6.52
C GLU A 267 -21.68 11.85 -7.66
N SER A 268 -21.39 13.11 -7.39
CA SER A 268 -20.91 14.07 -8.38
C SER A 268 -19.69 14.89 -7.96
N THR A 269 -19.37 14.90 -6.68
CA THR A 269 -18.25 15.66 -6.12
C THR A 269 -17.60 14.89 -4.98
N ASP A 270 -16.29 14.96 -4.91
CA ASP A 270 -15.51 14.46 -3.78
C ASP A 270 -15.35 15.58 -2.73
N ILE A 271 -15.36 15.21 -1.45
CA ILE A 271 -15.06 16.11 -0.35
C ILE A 271 -13.78 15.64 0.30
N LEU A 272 -12.79 16.52 0.35
CA LEU A 272 -11.56 16.28 1.09
C LEU A 272 -11.76 16.73 2.54
N ARG A 273 -11.47 15.83 3.47
CA ARG A 273 -11.53 16.07 4.91
C ARG A 273 -10.14 16.06 5.48
N ILE A 274 -9.81 17.10 6.22
CA ILE A 274 -8.53 17.25 6.90
C ILE A 274 -8.77 17.08 8.38
N TYR A 275 -8.31 15.97 8.93
CA TYR A 275 -8.34 15.69 10.37
C TYR A 275 -7.03 16.15 10.99
N GLU A 276 -7.07 17.25 11.74
CA GLU A 276 -5.87 17.82 12.35
C GLU A 276 -5.40 16.96 13.53
N LYS A 277 -4.10 16.62 13.55
CA LYS A 277 -3.48 15.92 14.67
C LYS A 277 -3.45 16.78 15.94
N ASN A 278 -3.47 16.13 17.11
CA ASN A 278 -3.48 16.76 18.44
C ASN A 278 -4.68 17.67 18.70
N THR A 279 -5.70 17.62 17.84
CA THR A 279 -6.91 18.40 18.00
C THR A 279 -8.11 17.55 17.59
N ASN A 280 -9.28 17.90 18.06
CA ASN A 280 -10.51 17.24 17.64
C ASN A 280 -11.19 18.07 16.54
N THR A 281 -10.45 18.48 15.52
CA THR A 281 -10.94 19.38 14.47
C THR A 281 -10.88 18.77 13.09
N LEU A 282 -11.85 19.11 12.29
CA LEU A 282 -12.05 18.74 10.90
C LEU A 282 -12.21 19.99 10.05
N ARG A 283 -11.63 20.00 8.86
CA ARG A 283 -11.88 20.98 7.80
C ARG A 283 -12.27 20.27 6.52
N GLU A 284 -13.10 20.89 5.71
CA GLU A 284 -13.58 20.32 4.46
C GLU A 284 -13.26 21.20 3.27
N ILE A 285 -12.84 20.59 2.18
CA ILE A 285 -12.62 21.22 0.87
C ILE A 285 -13.45 20.44 -0.15
N THR A 286 -14.35 21.11 -0.86
CA THR A 286 -15.10 20.49 -1.96
C THR A 286 -14.23 20.45 -3.20
N ALA A 287 -13.99 19.26 -3.74
CA ALA A 287 -13.22 19.06 -4.96
C ALA A 287 -14.08 19.39 -6.20
N LYS A 288 -13.45 20.03 -7.19
CA LYS A 288 -14.08 20.30 -8.50
C LYS A 288 -13.63 19.18 -9.47
N GLY A 289 -14.49 18.19 -9.73
CA GLY A 289 -14.16 17.01 -10.54
C GLY A 289 -13.66 15.81 -9.71
N CYS A 290 -13.09 14.80 -10.40
CA CYS A 290 -12.48 13.64 -9.75
C CYS A 290 -11.16 14.02 -9.11
N PHE A 291 -11.05 13.82 -7.79
CA PHE A 291 -9.81 14.04 -7.07
C PHE A 291 -8.73 13.03 -7.50
N THR A 292 -7.51 13.51 -7.72
CA THR A 292 -6.34 12.70 -8.08
C THR A 292 -5.29 12.66 -6.99
N ASP A 293 -4.89 13.82 -6.44
CA ASP A 293 -3.85 13.90 -5.41
C ASP A 293 -3.92 15.20 -4.60
N CYS A 294 -3.18 15.26 -3.48
CA CYS A 294 -2.92 16.49 -2.73
C CYS A 294 -1.53 16.48 -2.11
N SER A 295 -1.01 17.68 -1.89
CA SER A 295 0.24 17.92 -1.17
C SER A 295 0.07 19.10 -0.22
N ALA A 296 0.77 19.09 0.92
CA ALA A 296 0.74 20.21 1.85
C ALA A 296 2.15 20.56 2.35
N ASP A 297 2.30 21.76 2.86
CA ASP A 297 3.54 22.24 3.43
C ASP A 297 3.41 22.62 4.92
N GLU A 298 4.55 22.88 5.55
CA GLU A 298 4.66 23.31 6.94
C GLU A 298 4.03 24.69 7.23
N TYR A 299 3.65 25.43 6.19
CA TYR A 299 3.03 26.76 6.31
C TYR A 299 1.50 26.70 6.30
N ASN A 300 0.90 25.54 6.52
CA ASN A 300 -0.55 25.31 6.52
C ASN A 300 -1.22 25.57 5.16
N ARG A 301 -0.53 25.29 4.05
CA ARG A 301 -1.14 25.31 2.73
C ARG A 301 -1.34 23.89 2.23
N ILE A 302 -2.43 23.65 1.53
CA ILE A 302 -2.71 22.40 0.82
C ILE A 302 -2.99 22.69 -0.65
N LEU A 303 -2.30 21.97 -1.52
CA LEU A 303 -2.55 21.95 -2.96
C LEU A 303 -3.31 20.67 -3.29
N THR A 304 -4.41 20.81 -4.00
CA THR A 304 -5.24 19.68 -4.48
C THR A 304 -5.19 19.61 -5.99
N ALA A 305 -5.26 18.41 -6.54
CA ALA A 305 -5.41 18.15 -7.96
C ALA A 305 -6.70 17.38 -8.23
N CYS A 306 -7.48 17.83 -9.19
CA CYS A 306 -8.71 17.20 -9.65
C CYS A 306 -8.72 17.13 -11.16
N ARG A 307 -9.41 16.13 -11.73
CA ARG A 307 -9.51 15.93 -13.17
C ARG A 307 -10.96 15.98 -13.65
N GLU A 308 -11.17 16.67 -14.77
CA GLU A 308 -12.42 16.63 -15.52
C GLU A 308 -12.07 16.52 -17.01
N ALA A 309 -12.32 15.37 -17.62
CA ALA A 309 -11.86 15.00 -18.97
C ALA A 309 -10.32 15.15 -19.11
N GLU A 310 -9.84 16.03 -19.99
CA GLU A 310 -8.40 16.29 -20.21
C GLU A 310 -7.90 17.52 -19.44
N VAL A 311 -8.74 18.13 -18.62
CA VAL A 311 -8.40 19.31 -17.84
C VAL A 311 -8.14 18.91 -16.40
N PHE A 312 -6.98 19.29 -15.90
CA PHE A 312 -6.64 19.20 -14.49
C PHE A 312 -6.81 20.56 -13.82
N SER A 313 -7.60 20.59 -12.77
CA SER A 313 -7.85 21.77 -11.95
C SER A 313 -7.12 21.65 -10.63
N PHE A 314 -6.43 22.70 -10.22
CA PHE A 314 -5.63 22.76 -9.01
C PHE A 314 -6.14 23.87 -8.10
N GLY A 315 -6.28 23.54 -6.81
CA GLY A 315 -6.64 24.50 -5.77
C GLY A 315 -5.58 24.56 -4.69
N LEU A 316 -4.98 25.71 -4.48
CA LEU A 316 -4.13 25.98 -3.32
C LEU A 316 -4.96 26.67 -2.25
N TYR A 317 -5.02 26.11 -1.07
CA TYR A 317 -5.80 26.61 0.05
C TYR A 317 -4.90 26.89 1.26
N ASP A 318 -5.11 28.04 1.90
CA ASP A 318 -4.65 28.28 3.25
C ASP A 318 -5.64 27.63 4.22
N ILE A 319 -5.25 26.56 4.87
CA ILE A 319 -6.16 25.84 5.76
C ILE A 319 -6.61 26.65 6.96
N THR A 320 -5.85 27.68 7.35
CA THR A 320 -6.25 28.54 8.47
C THR A 320 -7.48 29.39 8.15
N GLY A 321 -7.76 29.61 6.86
CA GLY A 321 -8.95 30.31 6.36
C GLY A 321 -10.16 29.39 6.14
N ILE A 322 -10.01 28.08 6.27
CA ILE A 322 -11.11 27.12 6.12
C ILE A 322 -11.79 26.93 7.48
N ASP A 323 -13.11 26.94 7.52
CA ASP A 323 -13.89 26.81 8.75
C ASP A 323 -13.57 25.50 9.50
N LYS A 324 -13.33 25.62 10.79
CA LYS A 324 -13.13 24.50 11.68
C LYS A 324 -14.45 23.93 12.15
N GLN A 325 -14.60 22.62 12.01
CA GLN A 325 -15.67 21.86 12.63
C GLN A 325 -15.09 21.00 13.77
N THR A 326 -15.81 20.90 14.88
CA THR A 326 -15.41 19.95 15.93
C THR A 326 -15.83 18.56 15.48
N VAL A 327 -14.87 17.63 15.40
CA VAL A 327 -15.20 16.22 15.20
C VAL A 327 -15.97 15.76 16.42
N LYS A 328 -17.24 15.45 16.27
CA LYS A 328 -17.99 14.75 17.30
C LYS A 328 -17.37 13.36 17.41
N THR A 329 -16.38 13.21 18.30
CA THR A 329 -16.03 11.88 18.77
C THR A 329 -17.30 11.31 19.34
N ALA A 330 -17.84 10.29 18.72
CA ALA A 330 -18.85 9.46 19.34
C ALA A 330 -18.19 8.79 20.56
N ALA A 331 -18.09 9.55 21.64
CA ALA A 331 -18.01 8.98 22.97
C ALA A 331 -19.30 8.20 23.14
N GLY A 332 -19.19 6.89 23.30
CA GLY A 332 -20.22 5.94 23.51
C GLY A 332 -21.64 6.51 23.59
N SER A 333 -22.36 6.48 22.51
CA SER A 333 -23.78 6.31 22.52
C SER A 333 -24.05 5.01 21.79
N GLU A 334 -24.08 3.95 22.54
CA GLU A 334 -25.12 2.97 22.35
C GLU A 334 -26.44 3.73 22.22
N SER A 335 -27.25 3.34 21.22
CA SER A 335 -28.58 3.79 20.87
C SER A 335 -28.66 4.85 19.74
N ASP A 336 -28.60 4.36 18.51
CA ASP A 336 -29.70 4.58 17.59
C ASP A 336 -30.00 3.26 16.88
N SER A 337 -30.62 2.37 17.62
CA SER A 337 -31.40 1.29 17.08
C SER A 337 -32.74 1.88 16.69
N SER A 338 -32.84 2.45 15.49
CA SER A 338 -34.15 2.46 14.84
C SER A 338 -34.43 1.00 14.51
N ASP A 339 -35.43 0.47 15.16
CA ASP A 339 -36.02 -0.86 15.00
C ASP A 339 -36.27 -1.19 13.51
N ILE A 340 -35.25 -1.76 12.85
CA ILE A 340 -35.50 -2.75 11.81
C ILE A 340 -35.42 -4.08 12.56
N LYS A 341 -36.55 -4.75 12.73
CA LYS A 341 -36.61 -6.15 13.10
C LYS A 341 -35.80 -6.94 12.06
N THR A 342 -34.53 -7.09 12.30
CA THR A 342 -33.66 -8.00 11.56
C THR A 342 -33.89 -9.38 12.18
N SER A 343 -34.30 -10.32 11.33
CA SER A 343 -34.13 -11.74 11.59
C SER A 343 -32.70 -11.98 12.08
N GLU A 344 -32.56 -12.68 13.18
CA GLU A 344 -31.38 -13.13 13.89
C GLU A 344 -30.10 -13.21 12.99
N GLY A 345 -29.33 -12.14 12.94
CA GLY A 345 -28.08 -12.07 12.20
C GLY A 345 -26.95 -11.49 13.08
N HIS A 346 -25.70 -11.80 12.74
CA HIS A 346 -24.52 -11.29 13.42
C HIS A 346 -23.40 -10.96 12.43
N ILE A 347 -22.78 -9.79 12.57
CA ILE A 347 -21.62 -9.38 11.79
C ILE A 347 -20.51 -8.96 12.74
N ILE A 348 -19.38 -9.62 12.67
CA ILE A 348 -18.18 -9.32 13.46
C ILE A 348 -17.62 -7.99 12.99
N LYS A 349 -17.45 -7.06 13.91
CA LYS A 349 -16.90 -5.73 13.62
C LYS A 349 -15.38 -5.75 13.69
N ASN A 350 -14.73 -4.87 12.90
CA ASN A 350 -13.29 -4.62 12.94
C ASN A 350 -12.43 -5.85 12.53
N VAL A 351 -12.94 -6.74 11.72
CA VAL A 351 -12.13 -7.78 11.09
C VAL A 351 -11.38 -7.14 9.93
N PRO A 352 -10.04 -7.18 9.91
CA PRO A 352 -9.27 -6.58 8.82
C PRO A 352 -9.57 -7.27 7.47
N VAL A 353 -9.49 -6.51 6.39
CA VAL A 353 -9.65 -7.00 5.02
C VAL A 353 -8.37 -6.70 4.25
N PHE A 354 -7.79 -7.70 3.59
CA PHE A 354 -6.58 -7.58 2.79
C PHE A 354 -6.80 -8.09 1.38
N SER A 355 -6.10 -7.48 0.39
CA SER A 355 -6.05 -8.02 -0.97
C SER A 355 -4.88 -9.00 -1.09
N GLN A 356 -5.11 -10.12 -1.78
CA GLN A 356 -4.03 -11.02 -2.17
C GLN A 356 -3.27 -10.51 -3.41
N LEU A 357 -3.86 -9.63 -4.20
CA LEU A 357 -3.27 -9.11 -5.43
C LEU A 357 -2.53 -7.80 -5.17
N PRO A 358 -1.41 -7.56 -5.88
CA PRO A 358 -0.80 -8.44 -6.90
C PRO A 358 0.17 -9.51 -6.35
N ASP A 359 0.51 -9.49 -5.05
CA ASP A 359 1.69 -10.18 -4.50
C ASP A 359 1.49 -11.69 -4.29
N TYR A 360 0.24 -12.12 -4.10
CA TYR A 360 -0.13 -13.51 -3.80
C TYR A 360 -1.27 -14.00 -4.70
N PRO A 361 -1.05 -14.12 -6.04
CA PRO A 361 -2.15 -14.36 -6.99
C PRO A 361 -2.93 -15.65 -6.73
N THR A 362 -2.33 -16.65 -6.06
CA THR A 362 -3.01 -17.86 -5.61
C THR A 362 -2.99 -18.01 -4.09
N GLY A 363 -2.83 -16.92 -3.34
CA GLY A 363 -2.64 -16.94 -1.89
C GLY A 363 -3.89 -16.68 -1.05
N CYS A 364 -5.07 -17.00 -1.54
CA CYS A 364 -6.34 -16.72 -0.84
C CYS A 364 -6.39 -17.35 0.55
N GLU A 365 -5.91 -18.57 0.73
CA GLU A 365 -5.87 -19.26 2.03
C GLU A 365 -4.93 -18.55 3.00
N THR A 366 -3.76 -18.12 2.49
CA THR A 366 -2.77 -17.41 3.31
C THR A 366 -3.29 -16.05 3.76
N VAL A 367 -3.87 -15.27 2.83
CA VAL A 367 -4.34 -13.92 3.13
C VAL A 367 -5.56 -13.97 4.05
N SER A 368 -6.51 -14.91 3.81
CA SER A 368 -7.63 -15.13 4.73
C SER A 368 -7.18 -15.56 6.12
N THR A 369 -6.12 -16.37 6.21
CA THR A 369 -5.51 -16.77 7.48
C THR A 369 -4.89 -15.57 8.20
N VAL A 370 -4.17 -14.71 7.48
CA VAL A 370 -3.57 -13.51 8.06
C VAL A 370 -4.63 -12.54 8.55
N MET A 371 -5.76 -12.37 7.84
CA MET A 371 -6.89 -11.58 8.32
C MET A 371 -7.43 -12.12 9.64
N ALA A 372 -7.61 -13.44 9.76
CA ALA A 372 -8.08 -14.07 11.00
C ALA A 372 -7.07 -13.92 12.15
N LEU A 373 -5.77 -14.14 11.89
CA LEU A 373 -4.69 -13.94 12.87
C LEU A 373 -4.65 -12.50 13.39
N ARG A 374 -4.76 -11.53 12.50
CA ARG A 374 -4.78 -10.12 12.88
C ARG A 374 -5.95 -9.76 13.77
N TYR A 375 -7.11 -10.25 13.43
CA TYR A 375 -8.29 -10.06 14.25
C TYR A 375 -8.12 -10.68 15.65
N ALA A 376 -7.50 -11.85 15.73
CA ALA A 376 -7.17 -12.53 17.00
C ALA A 376 -6.00 -11.89 17.77
N GLY A 377 -5.40 -10.80 17.28
CA GLY A 377 -4.33 -10.05 17.94
C GLY A 377 -2.90 -10.54 17.64
N TYR A 378 -2.74 -11.48 16.72
CA TYR A 378 -1.42 -11.95 16.28
C TYR A 378 -0.86 -11.07 15.16
N ASN A 379 0.40 -10.67 15.30
CA ASN A 379 1.07 -9.79 14.33
C ASN A 379 2.03 -10.58 13.43
N ILE A 380 1.56 -10.98 12.24
CA ILE A 380 2.36 -11.66 11.22
C ILE A 380 2.00 -11.14 9.82
N SER A 381 2.98 -10.97 8.94
CA SER A 381 2.75 -10.67 7.52
C SER A 381 2.46 -11.95 6.72
N ALA A 382 1.77 -11.80 5.58
CA ALA A 382 1.53 -12.93 4.67
C ALA A 382 2.85 -13.53 4.18
N SER A 383 3.85 -12.68 3.87
CA SER A 383 5.17 -13.14 3.46
C SER A 383 5.82 -14.04 4.52
N ARG A 384 5.84 -13.58 5.76
CA ARG A 384 6.44 -14.33 6.85
C ARG A 384 5.68 -15.63 7.13
N PHE A 385 4.34 -15.60 7.08
CA PHE A 385 3.54 -16.82 7.26
C PHE A 385 3.84 -17.85 6.16
N ILE A 386 3.98 -17.41 4.90
CA ILE A 386 4.34 -18.26 3.77
C ILE A 386 5.75 -18.86 3.96
N ASP A 387 6.72 -18.03 4.33
CA ASP A 387 8.13 -18.43 4.33
C ASP A 387 8.53 -19.29 5.52
N GLU A 388 7.92 -19.06 6.70
CA GLU A 388 8.32 -19.73 7.93
C GLU A 388 7.37 -20.87 8.36
N TYR A 389 6.09 -20.82 7.95
CA TYR A 389 5.07 -21.71 8.53
C TYR A 389 4.28 -22.52 7.51
N LEU A 390 4.07 -22.00 6.30
CA LEU A 390 3.24 -22.67 5.29
C LEU A 390 4.02 -23.81 4.61
N PRO A 391 3.63 -25.09 4.77
CA PRO A 391 4.21 -26.17 3.99
C PRO A 391 3.91 -26.00 2.51
N GLN A 392 4.92 -26.02 1.65
CA GLN A 392 4.78 -25.84 0.20
C GLN A 392 5.47 -27.00 -0.53
N SER A 393 4.89 -27.46 -1.65
CA SER A 393 5.48 -28.44 -2.55
C SER A 393 5.06 -28.19 -3.99
N ASN A 394 6.00 -28.33 -4.90
CA ASN A 394 5.76 -28.26 -6.36
C ASN A 394 6.36 -29.49 -7.07
N GLU A 395 6.38 -30.63 -6.38
CA GLU A 395 6.99 -31.87 -6.88
C GLU A 395 6.05 -32.63 -7.79
N PHE A 396 5.88 -32.17 -9.03
CA PHE A 396 5.20 -32.95 -10.08
C PHE A 396 6.20 -33.83 -10.82
N LYS A 397 5.83 -35.10 -11.05
CA LYS A 397 6.65 -36.10 -11.78
C LYS A 397 5.78 -36.89 -12.73
N ASN A 398 6.26 -37.09 -13.97
CA ASN A 398 5.65 -38.02 -14.88
C ASN A 398 6.42 -39.34 -14.85
N ILE A 399 5.77 -40.42 -14.45
CA ILE A 399 6.35 -41.75 -14.39
C ILE A 399 5.50 -42.68 -15.27
N ASN A 400 6.08 -43.16 -16.36
CA ASN A 400 5.43 -44.05 -17.32
C ASN A 400 4.06 -43.52 -17.87
N GLY A 401 3.99 -42.20 -18.08
CA GLY A 401 2.77 -41.56 -18.58
C GLY A 401 1.74 -41.18 -17.51
N VAL A 402 1.99 -41.49 -16.23
CA VAL A 402 1.15 -41.11 -15.11
C VAL A 402 1.74 -39.86 -14.43
N ASN A 403 0.95 -38.83 -14.29
CA ASN A 403 1.33 -37.61 -13.58
C ASN A 403 1.12 -37.81 -12.07
N TYR A 404 2.18 -37.71 -11.31
CA TYR A 404 2.19 -37.67 -9.82
C TYR A 404 2.37 -36.23 -9.37
N GLY A 405 1.70 -35.86 -8.28
CA GLY A 405 1.80 -34.52 -7.69
C GLY A 405 1.55 -34.48 -6.19
N PRO A 406 1.78 -33.32 -5.55
CA PRO A 406 1.61 -33.16 -4.11
C PRO A 406 0.14 -33.33 -3.69
N ASP A 407 -0.06 -33.74 -2.41
CA ASP A 407 -1.38 -33.73 -1.78
C ASP A 407 -1.68 -32.32 -1.23
N PRO A 408 -2.74 -31.63 -1.69
CA PRO A 408 -3.12 -30.31 -1.18
C PRO A 408 -3.64 -30.33 0.27
N LYS A 409 -3.79 -31.49 0.88
CA LYS A 409 -4.04 -31.65 2.33
C LYS A 409 -2.76 -31.72 3.17
N GLU A 410 -1.60 -31.89 2.53
CA GLU A 410 -0.30 -31.99 3.21
C GLU A 410 0.56 -30.75 3.00
N SER A 411 0.43 -30.11 1.82
CA SER A 411 1.18 -28.91 1.46
C SER A 411 0.39 -27.99 0.51
N PHE A 412 0.74 -26.73 0.47
CA PHE A 412 0.33 -25.81 -0.59
C PHE A 412 0.97 -26.25 -1.91
N VAL A 413 0.15 -26.56 -2.89
CA VAL A 413 0.61 -27.08 -4.19
C VAL A 413 1.07 -25.92 -5.06
N GLY A 414 2.38 -25.72 -5.12
CA GLY A 414 3.04 -24.57 -5.73
C GLY A 414 3.47 -23.52 -4.71
N SER A 415 3.27 -22.25 -5.02
CA SER A 415 3.56 -21.12 -4.15
C SER A 415 2.48 -20.06 -4.22
N PRO A 416 2.02 -19.48 -3.11
CA PRO A 416 1.08 -18.36 -3.11
C PRO A 416 1.48 -17.18 -3.99
N ARG A 417 2.78 -17.01 -4.23
CA ARG A 417 3.38 -15.94 -5.05
C ARG A 417 3.36 -16.20 -6.56
N SER A 418 2.89 -17.35 -6.99
CA SER A 418 2.90 -17.75 -8.41
C SER A 418 1.50 -17.91 -8.94
N ALA A 419 1.16 -17.20 -10.02
CA ALA A 419 -0.13 -17.30 -10.68
C ALA A 419 -0.41 -18.69 -11.32
N GLY A 420 0.63 -19.49 -11.53
CA GLY A 420 0.52 -20.87 -12.04
C GLY A 420 0.43 -21.94 -10.96
N SER A 421 0.20 -21.57 -9.73
CA SER A 421 0.04 -22.51 -8.61
C SER A 421 -1.42 -22.87 -8.38
N TYR A 422 -1.66 -23.86 -7.54
CA TYR A 422 -3.01 -24.30 -7.17
C TYR A 422 -3.44 -23.67 -5.83
N GLY A 423 -3.06 -24.28 -4.71
CA GLY A 423 -3.49 -23.88 -3.37
C GLY A 423 -3.33 -25.00 -2.35
N CYS A 424 -4.03 -24.89 -1.22
CA CYS A 424 -4.08 -25.93 -0.21
C CYS A 424 -5.44 -25.99 0.51
N PHE A 425 -5.63 -27.06 1.29
CA PHE A 425 -6.85 -27.25 2.06
C PHE A 425 -6.64 -27.05 3.57
N ALA A 426 -7.73 -27.07 4.32
CA ALA A 426 -7.79 -26.77 5.74
C ALA A 426 -6.71 -27.43 6.60
N PRO A 427 -6.33 -28.72 6.42
CA PRO A 427 -5.29 -29.34 7.23
C PRO A 427 -3.92 -28.65 7.16
N VAL A 428 -3.57 -28.10 5.98
CA VAL A 428 -2.31 -27.36 5.78
C VAL A 428 -2.30 -26.06 6.58
N ILE A 429 -3.41 -25.31 6.52
CA ILE A 429 -3.58 -24.07 7.27
C ILE A 429 -3.63 -24.33 8.77
N GLU A 430 -4.31 -25.38 9.23
CA GLU A 430 -4.29 -25.78 10.64
C GLU A 430 -2.88 -26.08 11.14
N LYS A 431 -2.10 -26.83 10.36
CA LYS A 431 -0.71 -27.17 10.69
C LYS A 431 0.16 -25.92 10.77
N ALA A 432 0.03 -25.01 9.80
CA ALA A 432 0.77 -23.76 9.77
C ALA A 432 0.40 -22.83 10.96
N LEU A 433 -0.88 -22.72 11.27
CA LEU A 433 -1.38 -21.95 12.42
C LEU A 433 -0.86 -22.50 13.76
N LYS A 434 -0.92 -23.82 13.95
CA LYS A 434 -0.39 -24.47 15.17
C LYS A 434 1.10 -24.24 15.33
N ALA A 435 1.85 -24.32 14.24
CA ALA A 435 3.29 -24.05 14.26
C ALA A 435 3.61 -22.57 14.62
N TYR A 436 2.80 -21.63 14.14
CA TYR A 436 3.01 -20.22 14.43
C TYR A 436 2.56 -19.82 15.84
N ILE A 437 1.35 -20.24 16.24
CA ILE A 437 0.75 -19.82 17.52
C ILE A 437 1.41 -20.54 18.71
N GLY A 438 1.93 -21.76 18.51
CA GLY A 438 2.54 -22.57 19.55
C GLY A 438 1.56 -23.06 20.63
N ASN A 439 0.26 -22.86 20.43
CA ASN A 439 -0.81 -23.29 21.31
C ASN A 439 -1.93 -23.96 20.50
N ASP A 440 -1.94 -25.27 20.48
CA ASP A 440 -2.91 -26.06 19.71
C ASP A 440 -4.37 -25.79 20.11
N GLY A 441 -4.62 -25.36 21.34
CA GLY A 441 -5.97 -25.03 21.85
C GLY A 441 -6.59 -23.78 21.22
N ALA A 442 -5.76 -22.87 20.68
CA ALA A 442 -6.22 -21.65 20.02
C ALA A 442 -6.73 -21.91 18.59
N VAL A 443 -6.30 -23.01 17.95
CA VAL A 443 -6.70 -23.36 16.58
C VAL A 443 -7.77 -24.43 16.62
N ALA A 444 -8.92 -24.15 16.01
CA ALA A 444 -10.02 -25.09 15.89
C ALA A 444 -10.19 -25.54 14.45
N GLY A 445 -9.94 -26.81 14.16
CA GLY A 445 -10.40 -27.47 12.95
C GLY A 445 -11.93 -27.56 12.98
N ALA A 446 -12.56 -26.80 12.08
CA ALA A 446 -14.02 -26.71 12.01
C ALA A 446 -14.59 -27.40 10.75
N SER A 447 -13.76 -28.10 10.00
CA SER A 447 -14.16 -28.82 8.79
C SER A 447 -15.23 -29.88 9.10
N GLY A 448 -16.16 -30.08 8.14
CA GLY A 448 -17.32 -30.95 8.28
C GLY A 448 -18.56 -30.31 8.91
N SER A 449 -18.41 -29.17 9.62
CA SER A 449 -19.55 -28.44 10.14
C SER A 449 -20.37 -27.84 8.98
N SER A 450 -21.68 -27.68 9.17
CA SER A 450 -22.51 -26.89 8.26
C SER A 450 -22.22 -25.39 8.41
N LEU A 451 -22.55 -24.60 7.41
CA LEU A 451 -22.39 -23.15 7.46
C LEU A 451 -23.14 -22.53 8.63
N ASN A 452 -24.33 -23.04 8.96
CA ASN A 452 -25.10 -22.60 10.12
C ASN A 452 -24.38 -22.91 11.44
N GLU A 453 -23.81 -24.10 11.59
CA GLU A 453 -23.02 -24.44 12.79
C GLU A 453 -21.78 -23.54 12.92
N LEU A 454 -21.12 -23.17 11.80
CA LEU A 454 -20.03 -22.21 11.85
C LEU A 454 -20.50 -20.82 12.31
N CYS A 455 -21.66 -20.38 11.78
CA CYS A 455 -22.27 -19.12 12.19
C CYS A 455 -22.61 -19.09 13.68
N GLU A 456 -23.28 -20.13 14.19
CA GLU A 456 -23.71 -20.20 15.58
C GLU A 456 -22.56 -20.44 16.57
N LYS A 457 -21.62 -21.32 16.21
CA LYS A 457 -20.55 -21.73 17.12
C LYS A 457 -19.41 -20.73 17.21
N TYR A 458 -19.12 -20.02 16.10
CA TYR A 458 -17.96 -19.14 15.97
C TYR A 458 -18.37 -17.71 15.70
N VAL A 459 -19.03 -17.42 14.57
CA VAL A 459 -19.28 -16.05 14.10
C VAL A 459 -20.12 -15.26 15.09
N SER A 460 -21.19 -15.86 15.64
CA SER A 460 -22.03 -15.23 16.69
C SER A 460 -21.27 -14.87 17.97
N LYS A 461 -20.09 -15.46 18.17
CA LYS A 461 -19.19 -15.21 19.31
C LYS A 461 -17.97 -14.35 18.94
N ASN A 462 -18.06 -13.63 17.83
CA ASN A 462 -17.00 -12.79 17.30
C ASN A 462 -15.71 -13.57 16.96
N VAL A 463 -15.81 -14.82 16.50
CA VAL A 463 -14.72 -15.61 16.00
C VAL A 463 -14.90 -15.78 14.49
N PRO A 464 -14.10 -15.09 13.63
CA PRO A 464 -14.20 -15.26 12.19
C PRO A 464 -13.68 -16.64 11.77
N VAL A 465 -14.22 -17.19 10.67
CA VAL A 465 -13.90 -18.54 10.22
C VAL A 465 -13.35 -18.52 8.79
N ILE A 466 -12.18 -19.09 8.60
CA ILE A 466 -11.58 -19.32 7.30
C ILE A 466 -12.36 -20.46 6.63
N ILE A 467 -12.96 -20.23 5.47
CA ILE A 467 -13.76 -21.24 4.74
C ILE A 467 -13.35 -21.33 3.27
N TRP A 468 -13.46 -22.54 2.71
CA TRP A 468 -13.26 -22.79 1.30
C TRP A 468 -14.60 -22.74 0.56
N VAL A 469 -14.67 -21.83 -0.37
CA VAL A 469 -15.81 -21.57 -1.27
C VAL A 469 -15.28 -21.39 -2.69
N SER A 470 -16.06 -20.82 -3.62
CA SER A 470 -15.54 -20.56 -4.97
C SER A 470 -15.44 -19.07 -5.28
N ILE A 471 -14.52 -18.71 -6.20
CA ILE A 471 -14.36 -17.35 -6.71
C ILE A 471 -15.72 -16.82 -7.17
N SER A 472 -16.18 -15.70 -6.58
CA SER A 472 -17.47 -15.07 -6.91
C SER A 472 -18.66 -16.03 -6.85
N MET A 473 -18.59 -17.08 -6.05
CA MET A 473 -19.59 -18.16 -5.94
C MET A 473 -19.90 -18.87 -7.26
N GLN A 474 -18.96 -18.94 -8.20
CA GLN A 474 -19.07 -19.68 -9.46
C GLN A 474 -19.17 -21.19 -9.23
N ASP A 475 -19.62 -21.92 -10.26
CA ASP A 475 -19.73 -23.38 -10.18
C ASP A 475 -18.35 -24.04 -10.01
N VAL A 476 -18.30 -25.05 -9.16
CA VAL A 476 -17.12 -25.89 -8.94
C VAL A 476 -17.21 -27.12 -9.86
N TYR A 477 -16.12 -27.40 -10.57
CA TYR A 477 -16.02 -28.56 -11.45
C TYR A 477 -14.61 -29.15 -11.41
N PRO A 478 -14.45 -30.47 -11.75
CA PRO A 478 -13.14 -31.10 -11.80
C PRO A 478 -12.25 -30.49 -12.91
N ALA A 479 -11.05 -30.01 -12.51
CA ALA A 479 -10.04 -29.51 -13.45
C ALA A 479 -8.88 -30.50 -13.61
N GLU A 480 -7.65 -30.08 -13.48
CA GLU A 480 -6.45 -30.90 -13.62
C GLU A 480 -6.45 -32.08 -12.64
N LYS A 481 -5.85 -33.20 -13.09
CA LYS A 481 -5.76 -34.44 -12.31
C LYS A 481 -4.34 -34.93 -12.19
N TRP A 482 -4.02 -35.46 -11.01
CA TRP A 482 -2.76 -36.15 -10.78
C TRP A 482 -2.93 -37.29 -9.75
N THR A 483 -1.97 -38.17 -9.71
CA THR A 483 -1.93 -39.28 -8.74
C THR A 483 -1.17 -38.80 -7.48
N LEU A 484 -1.74 -39.07 -6.31
CA LEU A 484 -1.10 -38.79 -5.03
C LEU A 484 -0.09 -39.88 -4.66
N GLY A 485 0.70 -39.65 -3.61
CA GLY A 485 1.69 -40.60 -3.14
C GLY A 485 1.14 -41.96 -2.68
N ASP A 486 -0.13 -42.03 -2.29
CA ASP A 486 -0.84 -43.25 -1.90
C ASP A 486 -1.44 -44.01 -3.11
N GLY A 487 -1.26 -43.50 -4.33
CA GLY A 487 -1.79 -44.06 -5.57
C GLY A 487 -3.22 -43.65 -5.91
N SER A 488 -3.90 -42.88 -5.08
CA SER A 488 -5.22 -42.34 -5.38
C SER A 488 -5.16 -41.23 -6.43
N THR A 489 -6.24 -41.02 -7.19
CA THR A 489 -6.32 -39.90 -8.14
C THR A 489 -7.00 -38.70 -7.47
N PHE A 490 -6.33 -37.59 -7.48
CA PHE A 490 -6.87 -36.31 -7.07
C PHE A 490 -7.24 -35.46 -8.29
N SER A 491 -8.34 -34.72 -8.19
CA SER A 491 -8.74 -33.74 -9.19
C SER A 491 -8.91 -32.37 -8.51
N TRP A 492 -8.20 -31.37 -9.03
CA TRP A 492 -8.32 -29.99 -8.52
C TRP A 492 -9.72 -29.45 -8.78
N PRO A 493 -10.41 -28.88 -7.79
CA PRO A 493 -11.69 -28.21 -8.00
C PRO A 493 -11.46 -26.83 -8.62
N ALA A 494 -11.89 -26.65 -9.88
CA ALA A 494 -11.83 -25.36 -10.55
C ALA A 494 -12.64 -24.30 -9.78
N ASN A 495 -12.21 -23.06 -9.88
CA ASN A 495 -12.75 -21.91 -9.15
C ASN A 495 -12.62 -22.01 -7.63
N GLU A 496 -11.78 -22.92 -7.12
CA GLU A 496 -11.47 -22.97 -5.69
C GLU A 496 -11.03 -21.61 -5.18
N HIS A 497 -11.53 -21.23 -4.01
CA HIS A 497 -11.19 -19.96 -3.35
C HIS A 497 -11.40 -20.06 -1.85
N CYS A 498 -10.59 -19.30 -1.10
CA CYS A 498 -10.67 -19.25 0.34
C CYS A 498 -11.02 -17.82 0.80
N MET A 499 -12.01 -17.69 1.65
CA MET A 499 -12.47 -16.42 2.20
C MET A 499 -12.61 -16.50 3.72
N LEU A 500 -12.69 -15.34 4.38
CA LEU A 500 -12.93 -15.25 5.82
C LEU A 500 -14.39 -14.90 6.10
N LEU A 501 -15.15 -15.84 6.65
CA LEU A 501 -16.54 -15.65 7.08
C LEU A 501 -16.56 -14.80 8.34
N ILE A 502 -17.20 -13.62 8.25
CA ILE A 502 -17.25 -12.62 9.32
C ILE A 502 -18.67 -12.27 9.75
N GLY A 503 -19.69 -12.77 9.06
CA GLY A 503 -21.04 -12.43 9.42
C GLY A 503 -22.10 -13.23 8.66
N PHE A 504 -23.31 -13.18 9.16
CA PHE A 504 -24.48 -13.78 8.53
C PHE A 504 -25.75 -13.04 8.97
N ASP A 505 -26.80 -13.19 8.18
CA ASP A 505 -28.19 -12.89 8.53
C ASP A 505 -29.11 -13.99 8.02
N GLY A 506 -30.43 -13.71 7.94
CA GLY A 506 -31.40 -14.70 7.46
C GLY A 506 -31.22 -15.11 6.00
N GLU A 507 -30.61 -14.25 5.17
CA GLU A 507 -30.53 -14.43 3.71
C GLU A 507 -29.09 -14.49 3.19
N TYR A 508 -28.13 -13.84 3.87
CA TYR A 508 -26.79 -13.62 3.38
C TYR A 508 -25.69 -14.07 4.34
N CYS A 509 -24.53 -14.38 3.78
CA CYS A 509 -23.24 -14.45 4.47
C CYS A 509 -22.37 -13.26 4.06
N TYR A 510 -21.59 -12.75 5.02
CA TYR A 510 -20.64 -11.67 4.85
C TYR A 510 -19.23 -12.23 4.97
N LEU A 511 -18.43 -12.05 3.90
CA LEU A 511 -17.11 -12.63 3.79
C LEU A 511 -16.08 -11.55 3.44
N ASN A 512 -14.93 -11.58 4.09
CA ASN A 512 -13.78 -10.84 3.62
C ASN A 512 -13.12 -11.66 2.52
N ASP A 513 -13.17 -11.14 1.30
CA ASP A 513 -12.67 -11.79 0.10
C ASP A 513 -11.30 -11.21 -0.28
N PRO A 514 -10.21 -11.99 -0.16
CA PRO A 514 -8.87 -11.51 -0.47
C PRO A 514 -8.65 -11.24 -1.97
N PHE A 515 -9.41 -11.88 -2.86
CA PHE A 515 -9.25 -11.66 -4.30
C PHE A 515 -9.71 -10.27 -4.74
N VAL A 516 -10.80 -9.77 -4.16
CA VAL A 516 -11.31 -8.43 -4.42
C VAL A 516 -10.90 -7.40 -3.36
N GLY A 517 -10.25 -7.81 -2.27
CA GLY A 517 -9.74 -6.94 -1.22
C GLY A 517 -10.82 -6.18 -0.45
N LYS A 518 -12.01 -6.75 -0.31
CA LYS A 518 -13.14 -6.11 0.42
C LYS A 518 -14.10 -7.13 1.00
N THR A 519 -14.93 -6.68 1.95
CA THR A 519 -16.06 -7.46 2.42
C THR A 519 -17.13 -7.53 1.34
N VAL A 520 -17.55 -8.74 1.03
CA VAL A 520 -18.61 -9.08 0.07
C VAL A 520 -19.76 -9.77 0.78
N LYS A 521 -20.95 -9.72 0.20
CA LYS A 521 -22.08 -10.50 0.70
C LYS A 521 -22.60 -11.43 -0.40
N TYR A 522 -22.88 -12.66 -0.04
CA TYR A 522 -23.43 -13.66 -0.93
C TYR A 522 -24.67 -14.30 -0.32
N ASP A 523 -25.56 -14.76 -1.18
CA ASP A 523 -26.72 -15.56 -0.75
C ASP A 523 -26.25 -16.75 0.10
N LYS A 524 -26.90 -16.96 1.24
CA LYS A 524 -26.50 -17.96 2.24
C LYS A 524 -26.60 -19.38 1.72
N LYS A 525 -27.66 -19.68 0.94
CA LYS A 525 -27.84 -21.02 0.34
C LYS A 525 -26.82 -21.30 -0.74
N LEU A 526 -26.47 -20.28 -1.54
CA LEU A 526 -25.42 -20.40 -2.53
C LEU A 526 -24.06 -20.58 -1.87
N THR A 527 -23.77 -19.83 -0.82
CA THR A 527 -22.54 -19.97 -0.02
C THR A 527 -22.42 -21.37 0.57
N GLU A 528 -23.50 -21.88 1.20
CA GLU A 528 -23.55 -23.26 1.71
C GLU A 528 -23.30 -24.29 0.61
N LYS A 529 -23.91 -24.11 -0.57
CA LYS A 529 -23.70 -24.99 -1.71
C LYS A 529 -22.21 -25.06 -2.11
N ARG A 530 -21.55 -23.90 -2.30
CA ARG A 530 -20.13 -23.85 -2.69
C ARG A 530 -19.21 -24.40 -1.60
N TYR A 531 -19.51 -24.10 -0.36
CA TYR A 531 -18.81 -24.63 0.80
C TYR A 531 -18.92 -26.16 0.87
N CYS A 532 -20.10 -26.73 0.60
CA CYS A 532 -20.29 -28.19 0.51
C CYS A 532 -19.50 -28.82 -0.65
N GLU A 533 -19.54 -28.20 -1.85
CA GLU A 533 -18.83 -28.67 -3.05
C GLU A 533 -17.31 -28.72 -2.83
N LEU A 534 -16.76 -27.85 -1.98
CA LEU A 534 -15.36 -27.85 -1.57
C LEU A 534 -15.06 -28.66 -0.29
N GLY A 535 -15.97 -29.55 0.10
CA GLY A 535 -15.75 -30.52 1.15
C GLY A 535 -15.91 -29.98 2.58
N LYS A 536 -16.65 -28.87 2.75
CA LYS A 536 -16.92 -28.26 4.06
C LYS A 536 -15.66 -27.98 4.88
N GLN A 537 -14.68 -27.36 4.25
CA GLN A 537 -13.41 -27.08 4.87
C GLN A 537 -13.43 -25.75 5.64
N ALA A 538 -13.03 -25.75 6.89
CA ALA A 538 -13.08 -24.59 7.75
C ALA A 538 -12.04 -24.64 8.88
N VAL A 539 -11.48 -23.47 9.20
CA VAL A 539 -10.53 -23.26 10.32
C VAL A 539 -10.89 -21.99 11.07
N ALA A 540 -10.88 -22.04 12.40
CA ALA A 540 -11.09 -20.88 13.25
C ALA A 540 -9.94 -20.66 14.23
N ILE A 541 -9.67 -19.40 14.59
CA ILE A 541 -8.71 -19.01 15.63
C ILE A 541 -9.53 -18.41 16.79
N LYS A 542 -9.41 -19.02 18.00
CA LYS A 542 -10.17 -18.64 19.20
C LYS A 542 -9.43 -17.62 20.04
#